data_7bcdce2dcbd3687899dcad3765474fbd
#
_entry.id   7bcdce2dcbd3687899dcad3765474fbd
#
_cell.length_a   1.000
_cell.length_b   1.000
_cell.length_c   1.000
_cell.angle_alpha   90.00
_cell.angle_beta   90.00
_cell.angle_gamma   90.00
#
_symmetry.space_group_name_H-M   'P 1'
#
loop_
_entity.id
_entity.type
_entity.pdbx_description
1 polymer ?
#
loop_
_entity_poly.entity_id
_entity_poly.type
_entity_poly.pdbx_seq_one_letter_code
_entity_poly.pdbx_strand_id
1 'polypeptide(L)'
;MSDVIRRDPRAEWIARNRLHPLHAAMQPAQTTWMGPNGLMRKNVHGLGFIGPGGIKRIDRSGAQQGGAVKRSATAAVQLPLHIISEPAFYISVVPDMVGGRLSSHDRDLLGLARQLAGAEGAVLVIVFGEHKETGFDTAGVDRLLIINGTEFDGYSPEQRVQGLRAVDNQFSPRHWLLPDSRTGGGELGRRFAASIGERPATRVWQVKDQLCISRAGAGREDLIRPVARLILAAVECAEPVSETRHEVVSVELSTRVARSLPRIEDLGAVAVDPGVIPMAEAEFILSGGNGVRDWDLFHRAAAVLGATEGASRVAVDDGFMGRERQVGASGTWVTARVYVAIGISGAIQHLQGIGACDKVIAINLDAGCDMIKRADLSVIGEGAEILTALIAAVEAWRSGEKRDAA
;
A
#
# COMPACT_ATOMS: atom_id res chain seq x y z
N MET A 1 -23.11 45.19 -16.59
CA MET A 1 -22.63 43.96 -17.30
C MET A 1 -22.09 43.04 -16.25
N SER A 2 -22.74 41.93 -16.04
CA SER A 2 -22.31 40.95 -15.01
C SER A 2 -21.07 40.22 -15.53
N ASP A 3 -19.96 40.29 -14.79
CA ASP A 3 -18.77 39.51 -15.07
C ASP A 3 -19.11 38.01 -14.92
N VAL A 4 -19.27 37.36 -16.07
CA VAL A 4 -19.44 35.91 -16.09
C VAL A 4 -18.08 35.30 -15.86
N ILE A 5 -17.83 34.77 -14.64
CA ILE A 5 -16.62 34.01 -14.30
C ILE A 5 -16.66 32.73 -15.13
N ARG A 6 -15.88 32.69 -16.20
CA ARG A 6 -15.69 31.45 -16.97
C ARG A 6 -14.76 30.54 -16.22
N ARG A 7 -15.29 29.42 -15.77
CA ARG A 7 -14.51 28.32 -15.16
C ARG A 7 -14.06 27.38 -16.26
N ASP A 8 -12.79 26.94 -16.19
CA ASP A 8 -12.26 25.89 -17.06
C ASP A 8 -12.55 24.52 -16.41
N PRO A 9 -13.48 23.73 -16.98
CA PRO A 9 -13.85 22.43 -16.43
C PRO A 9 -12.66 21.45 -16.36
N ARG A 10 -11.69 21.59 -17.26
CA ARG A 10 -10.51 20.74 -17.32
C ARG A 10 -9.53 21.08 -16.20
N ALA A 11 -9.31 22.35 -15.92
CA ALA A 11 -8.48 22.79 -14.80
C ALA A 11 -9.10 22.38 -13.45
N GLU A 12 -10.44 22.49 -13.30
CA GLU A 12 -11.15 22.03 -12.12
C GLU A 12 -11.07 20.49 -11.95
N TRP A 13 -11.14 19.74 -13.05
CA TRP A 13 -11.00 18.29 -13.03
C TRP A 13 -9.60 17.85 -12.61
N ILE A 14 -8.55 18.49 -13.15
CA ILE A 14 -7.14 18.24 -12.78
C ILE A 14 -6.90 18.56 -11.30
N ALA A 15 -7.40 19.70 -10.83
CA ALA A 15 -7.26 20.09 -9.42
C ALA A 15 -7.99 19.14 -8.46
N ARG A 16 -9.17 18.65 -8.87
CA ARG A 16 -9.99 17.74 -8.05
C ARG A 16 -9.36 16.34 -7.95
N ASN A 17 -8.76 15.85 -9.04
CA ASN A 17 -8.22 14.48 -9.09
C ASN A 17 -6.76 14.38 -8.66
N ARG A 18 -6.09 15.46 -8.30
CA ARG A 18 -4.70 15.48 -7.78
C ARG A 18 -3.78 14.49 -8.50
N LEU A 19 -3.76 14.52 -9.83
CA LEU A 19 -3.07 13.54 -10.67
C LEU A 19 -1.55 13.38 -10.37
N HIS A 20 -0.98 14.33 -9.59
CA HIS A 20 0.41 14.24 -9.13
C HIS A 20 0.58 14.94 -7.77
N PRO A 21 1.28 14.34 -6.78
CA PRO A 21 1.50 14.96 -5.46
C PRO A 21 2.17 16.34 -5.52
N LEU A 22 2.98 16.58 -6.56
CA LEU A 22 3.68 17.85 -6.79
C LEU A 22 2.97 18.75 -7.79
N HIS A 23 1.70 18.53 -8.12
CA HIS A 23 0.98 19.34 -9.12
C HIS A 23 0.98 20.83 -8.79
N ALA A 24 0.87 21.21 -7.53
CA ALA A 24 0.94 22.61 -7.08
C ALA A 24 2.35 23.20 -7.24
N ALA A 25 3.41 22.41 -7.10
CA ALA A 25 4.79 22.82 -7.30
C ALA A 25 5.20 22.83 -8.78
N MET A 26 4.45 22.18 -9.65
CA MET A 26 4.64 22.14 -11.10
C MET A 26 3.93 23.26 -11.85
N GLN A 27 3.35 24.26 -11.16
CA GLN A 27 2.78 25.42 -11.83
C GLN A 27 3.87 26.15 -12.62
N PRO A 28 3.64 26.40 -13.92
CA PRO A 28 4.69 26.96 -14.78
C PRO A 28 5.09 28.35 -14.31
N ALA A 29 6.41 28.57 -14.20
CA ALA A 29 6.94 29.93 -14.05
C ALA A 29 6.39 30.79 -15.19
N GLN A 30 5.95 31.99 -14.87
CA GLN A 30 5.43 32.92 -15.86
C GLN A 30 6.49 33.19 -16.95
N THR A 31 6.29 32.63 -18.12
CA THR A 31 7.17 32.76 -19.27
C THR A 31 6.78 33.97 -20.16
N THR A 32 5.96 34.86 -19.64
CA THR A 32 5.48 36.03 -20.31
C THR A 32 6.01 37.30 -19.65
N TRP A 33 6.45 38.26 -20.44
CA TRP A 33 6.87 39.60 -19.96
C TRP A 33 6.25 40.70 -20.82
N MET A 34 6.14 41.90 -20.25
CA MET A 34 5.68 43.07 -20.94
C MET A 34 6.83 43.62 -21.81
N GLY A 35 6.64 43.67 -23.11
CA GLY A 35 7.62 44.29 -24.03
C GLY A 35 7.62 45.84 -23.94
N PRO A 36 8.66 46.51 -24.48
CA PRO A 36 8.79 47.96 -24.41
C PRO A 36 7.61 48.75 -25.03
N ASN A 37 6.79 48.10 -25.87
CA ASN A 37 5.61 48.69 -26.49
C ASN A 37 4.29 48.34 -25.76
N GLY A 38 4.35 47.90 -24.51
CA GLY A 38 3.15 47.51 -23.74
C GLY A 38 2.47 46.21 -24.19
N LEU A 39 3.08 45.47 -25.09
CA LEU A 39 2.56 44.19 -25.57
C LEU A 39 3.15 43.01 -24.78
N MET A 40 2.29 42.11 -24.37
CA MET A 40 2.70 40.91 -23.67
C MET A 40 3.44 39.94 -24.61
N ARG A 41 4.67 39.61 -24.31
CA ARG A 41 5.52 38.72 -25.10
C ARG A 41 5.75 37.38 -24.37
N LYS A 42 5.80 36.31 -25.16
CA LYS A 42 6.18 34.95 -24.65
C LYS A 42 7.58 34.61 -25.13
N ASN A 43 8.40 34.02 -24.25
CA ASN A 43 9.71 33.52 -24.65
C ASN A 43 9.56 32.20 -25.43
N VAL A 44 9.61 32.28 -26.75
CA VAL A 44 9.47 31.11 -27.65
C VAL A 44 10.63 30.14 -27.51
N HIS A 45 11.80 30.60 -27.12
CA HIS A 45 13.00 29.78 -26.96
C HIS A 45 13.11 29.11 -25.57
N GLY A 46 12.43 29.69 -24.58
CA GLY A 46 12.31 29.07 -23.23
C GLY A 46 11.23 28.03 -23.16
N LEU A 47 10.43 27.86 -24.19
CA LEU A 47 9.30 26.96 -24.23
C LEU A 47 9.73 25.59 -24.76
N GLY A 48 9.41 24.53 -23.99
CA GLY A 48 9.64 23.16 -24.38
C GLY A 48 10.71 22.46 -23.54
N PHE A 49 10.70 21.15 -23.60
CA PHE A 49 11.65 20.28 -22.94
C PHE A 49 12.35 19.39 -23.95
N ILE A 50 13.57 18.97 -23.65
CA ILE A 50 14.29 18.03 -24.47
C ILE A 50 13.81 16.62 -24.10
N GLY A 51 13.18 15.93 -25.06
CA GLY A 51 12.75 14.55 -24.91
C GLY A 51 13.94 13.59 -24.83
N PRO A 52 13.71 12.30 -24.46
CA PRO A 52 14.76 11.29 -24.30
C PRO A 52 15.65 11.11 -25.53
N GLY A 53 15.14 11.40 -26.74
CA GLY A 53 15.88 11.35 -27.99
C GLY A 53 16.62 12.65 -28.37
N GLY A 54 16.84 13.59 -27.45
CA GLY A 54 17.53 14.85 -27.70
C GLY A 54 16.73 15.89 -28.52
N ILE A 55 15.47 15.58 -28.86
CA ILE A 55 14.62 16.45 -29.67
C ILE A 55 13.82 17.37 -28.75
N LYS A 56 13.89 18.69 -29.04
CA LYS A 56 13.11 19.69 -28.31
C LYS A 56 11.61 19.54 -28.62
N ARG A 57 10.80 19.29 -27.62
CA ARG A 57 9.34 19.18 -27.71
C ARG A 57 8.69 20.44 -27.12
N ILE A 58 7.71 20.98 -27.80
CA ILE A 58 6.93 22.13 -27.34
C ILE A 58 5.53 21.63 -27.02
N ASP A 59 5.15 21.71 -25.75
CA ASP A 59 3.78 21.44 -25.33
C ASP A 59 2.90 22.67 -25.64
N ARG A 60 1.91 22.49 -26.50
CA ARG A 60 0.94 23.51 -26.88
C ARG A 60 -0.27 23.58 -25.97
N SER A 61 -0.37 22.70 -24.95
CA SER A 61 -1.50 22.68 -24.02
C SER A 61 -1.53 23.82 -23.01
N GLY A 62 -0.53 24.73 -23.07
CA GLY A 62 -0.44 25.89 -22.18
C GLY A 62 0.28 25.66 -20.85
N ALA A 63 0.58 24.43 -20.49
CA ALA A 63 1.41 24.08 -19.33
C ALA A 63 2.86 23.91 -19.79
N GLN A 64 3.66 24.96 -19.75
CA GLN A 64 5.04 24.88 -20.22
C GLN A 64 6.02 24.90 -19.05
N GLN A 65 6.80 23.85 -18.96
CA GLN A 65 7.96 23.80 -18.07
C GLN A 65 9.10 24.61 -18.68
N GLY A 66 9.43 25.73 -18.07
CA GLY A 66 10.65 26.45 -18.36
C GLY A 66 11.86 25.72 -17.80
N GLY A 67 12.87 25.49 -18.67
CA GLY A 67 14.23 25.14 -18.32
C GLY A 67 14.42 23.73 -17.75
N ALA A 68 15.41 23.02 -18.31
CA ALA A 68 15.92 21.77 -17.71
C ALA A 68 16.40 22.07 -16.27
N VAL A 69 15.52 21.88 -15.31
CA VAL A 69 15.94 21.67 -13.93
C VAL A 69 16.70 20.34 -13.98
N LYS A 70 18.04 20.38 -13.82
CA LYS A 70 18.78 19.20 -13.38
C LYS A 70 17.92 18.59 -12.29
N ARG A 71 17.46 17.33 -12.47
CA ARG A 71 16.97 16.53 -11.36
C ARG A 71 18.10 16.48 -10.34
N SER A 72 18.16 17.43 -9.43
CA SER A 72 18.69 17.17 -8.13
C SER A 72 17.84 16.01 -7.63
N ALA A 73 18.47 14.92 -7.22
CA ALA A 73 17.79 13.90 -6.45
C ALA A 73 16.88 14.67 -5.49
N THR A 74 15.58 14.42 -5.58
CA THR A 74 14.59 15.07 -4.72
C THR A 74 15.10 14.79 -3.33
N ALA A 75 15.56 15.81 -2.62
CA ALA A 75 15.93 15.66 -1.23
C ALA A 75 14.68 15.04 -0.58
N ALA A 76 14.83 13.84 -0.06
CA ALA A 76 13.74 13.17 0.60
C ALA A 76 13.20 14.18 1.62
N VAL A 77 11.93 14.50 1.53
CA VAL A 77 11.29 15.41 2.49
C VAL A 77 11.51 14.78 3.85
N GLN A 78 12.41 15.36 4.64
CA GLN A 78 12.66 14.85 5.98
C GLN A 78 11.46 15.26 6.82
N LEU A 79 10.61 14.29 7.10
CA LEU A 79 9.48 14.48 8.01
C LEU A 79 10.01 14.83 9.41
N PRO A 80 9.38 15.77 10.12
CA PRO A 80 9.74 16.10 11.49
C PRO A 80 9.65 14.85 12.38
N LEU A 81 10.70 14.62 13.18
CA LEU A 81 10.76 13.48 14.09
C LEU A 81 9.99 13.81 15.37
N HIS A 82 9.03 12.96 15.71
CA HIS A 82 8.28 13.00 16.95
C HIS A 82 8.87 12.00 17.95
N ILE A 83 9.23 12.48 19.14
CA ILE A 83 9.86 11.69 20.20
C ILE A 83 9.02 11.81 21.47
N ILE A 84 8.63 10.67 22.04
CA ILE A 84 7.97 10.59 23.34
C ILE A 84 8.86 9.77 24.28
N SER A 85 9.64 10.44 25.12
CA SER A 85 10.57 9.79 26.05
C SER A 85 9.82 9.07 27.17
N GLU A 86 8.89 9.77 27.83
CA GLU A 86 8.07 9.26 28.94
C GLU A 86 6.61 9.48 28.64
N PRO A 87 5.91 8.45 28.12
CA PRO A 87 4.49 8.58 27.80
C PRO A 87 3.65 8.61 29.07
N ALA A 88 2.69 9.53 29.13
CA ALA A 88 1.71 9.59 30.21
C ALA A 88 0.76 8.37 30.23
N PHE A 89 0.51 7.78 29.06
CA PHE A 89 -0.30 6.58 28.85
C PHE A 89 -0.01 5.95 27.48
N TYR A 90 -0.49 4.74 27.31
CA TYR A 90 -0.38 4.02 26.04
C TYR A 90 -1.74 3.88 25.35
N ILE A 91 -1.71 3.95 24.01
CA ILE A 91 -2.76 3.46 23.11
C ILE A 91 -2.19 2.24 22.41
N SER A 92 -2.74 1.07 22.70
CA SER A 92 -2.24 -0.18 22.12
C SER A 92 -2.97 -0.51 20.83
N VAL A 93 -2.21 -0.90 19.81
CA VAL A 93 -2.69 -1.30 18.50
C VAL A 93 -2.20 -2.69 18.17
N VAL A 94 -3.11 -3.56 17.75
CA VAL A 94 -2.77 -4.91 17.26
C VAL A 94 -3.17 -4.96 15.78
N PRO A 95 -2.26 -4.70 14.85
CA PRO A 95 -2.54 -4.73 13.42
C PRO A 95 -2.71 -6.18 12.93
N ASP A 96 -3.40 -6.37 11.82
CA ASP A 96 -3.56 -7.69 11.20
C ASP A 96 -2.29 -8.17 10.50
N MET A 97 -1.42 -7.25 10.07
CA MET A 97 -0.13 -7.54 9.43
C MET A 97 -0.24 -8.52 8.25
N VAL A 98 -1.16 -8.29 7.35
CA VAL A 98 -1.38 -9.16 6.19
C VAL A 98 -0.09 -9.34 5.39
N GLY A 99 0.36 -10.58 5.26
CA GLY A 99 1.65 -10.91 4.64
C GLY A 99 2.89 -10.34 5.33
N GLY A 100 2.79 -10.00 6.62
CA GLY A 100 3.86 -9.44 7.43
C GLY A 100 4.07 -7.94 7.22
N ARG A 101 3.11 -7.22 6.63
CA ARG A 101 3.16 -5.77 6.38
C ARG A 101 1.91 -5.08 6.88
N LEU A 102 2.03 -3.79 7.18
CA LEU A 102 0.87 -2.95 7.52
C LEU A 102 -0.02 -2.77 6.28
N SER A 103 -1.27 -3.21 6.39
CA SER A 103 -2.31 -2.97 5.39
C SER A 103 -2.79 -1.50 5.43
N SER A 104 -3.62 -1.07 4.47
CA SER A 104 -4.27 0.24 4.54
C SER A 104 -5.13 0.37 5.79
N HIS A 105 -5.88 -0.67 6.14
CA HIS A 105 -6.69 -0.70 7.37
C HIS A 105 -5.84 -0.57 8.64
N ASP A 106 -4.67 -1.22 8.70
CA ASP A 106 -3.75 -1.08 9.83
C ASP A 106 -3.21 0.35 9.94
N ARG A 107 -2.97 1.01 8.81
CA ARG A 107 -2.50 2.42 8.78
C ARG A 107 -3.60 3.40 9.20
N ASP A 108 -4.85 3.18 8.80
CA ASP A 108 -6.01 3.95 9.27
C ASP A 108 -6.14 3.82 10.79
N LEU A 109 -5.99 2.58 11.29
CA LEU A 109 -6.05 2.28 12.71
C LEU A 109 -4.94 2.99 13.51
N LEU A 110 -3.72 3.05 12.95
CA LEU A 110 -2.60 3.80 13.53
C LEU A 110 -2.86 5.31 13.53
N GLY A 111 -3.50 5.83 12.49
CA GLY A 111 -3.98 7.21 12.44
C GLY A 111 -4.97 7.51 13.57
N LEU A 112 -5.93 6.62 13.80
CA LEU A 112 -6.87 6.73 14.92
C LEU A 112 -6.16 6.66 16.28
N ALA A 113 -5.18 5.74 16.42
CA ALA A 113 -4.39 5.63 17.63
C ALA A 113 -3.63 6.92 17.94
N ARG A 114 -3.07 7.56 16.91
CA ARG A 114 -2.37 8.84 17.05
C ARG A 114 -3.31 9.97 17.49
N GLN A 115 -4.52 10.02 16.94
CA GLN A 115 -5.54 10.98 17.37
C GLN A 115 -5.90 10.82 18.86
N LEU A 116 -6.08 9.57 19.33
CA LEU A 116 -6.40 9.26 20.72
C LEU A 116 -5.21 9.48 21.67
N ALA A 117 -3.99 9.27 21.21
CA ALA A 117 -2.78 9.46 21.99
C ALA A 117 -2.46 10.96 22.20
N GLY A 118 -2.81 11.81 21.25
CA GLY A 118 -2.50 13.25 21.32
C GLY A 118 -1.00 13.51 21.45
N ALA A 119 -0.64 14.53 22.23
CA ALA A 119 0.77 14.92 22.44
C ALA A 119 1.47 14.13 23.55
N GLU A 120 0.72 13.60 24.52
CA GLU A 120 1.28 12.98 25.75
C GLU A 120 1.26 11.46 25.75
N GLY A 121 0.39 10.85 24.94
CA GLY A 121 0.25 9.40 24.85
C GLY A 121 1.15 8.80 23.79
N ALA A 122 1.67 7.58 24.03
CA ALA A 122 2.43 6.81 23.06
C ALA A 122 1.58 5.73 22.40
N VAL A 123 1.80 5.53 21.10
CA VAL A 123 1.21 4.43 20.32
C VAL A 123 2.12 3.20 20.47
N LEU A 124 1.60 2.17 21.14
CA LEU A 124 2.24 0.88 21.34
C LEU A 124 1.68 -0.13 20.36
N VAL A 125 2.48 -0.57 19.40
CA VAL A 125 2.09 -1.61 18.44
C VAL A 125 2.54 -2.98 18.93
N ILE A 126 1.65 -3.94 18.88
CA ILE A 126 1.91 -5.34 19.23
C ILE A 126 1.83 -6.18 17.96
N VAL A 127 2.92 -6.82 17.60
CA VAL A 127 3.02 -7.73 16.44
C VAL A 127 3.27 -9.14 16.93
N PHE A 128 2.55 -10.10 16.38
CA PHE A 128 2.75 -11.52 16.64
C PHE A 128 3.53 -12.18 15.50
N GLY A 129 4.62 -12.88 15.85
CA GLY A 129 5.46 -13.58 14.90
C GLY A 129 6.38 -12.66 14.09
N GLU A 130 6.91 -13.20 12.99
CA GLU A 130 7.81 -12.49 12.10
C GLU A 130 7.07 -11.49 11.21
N HIS A 131 7.69 -10.35 10.95
CA HIS A 131 7.17 -9.32 10.05
C HIS A 131 8.20 -8.88 9.01
N LYS A 132 7.71 -8.29 7.92
CA LYS A 132 8.51 -7.70 6.83
C LYS A 132 8.35 -6.17 6.76
N GLU A 133 7.62 -5.58 7.70
CA GLU A 133 7.39 -4.13 7.73
C GLU A 133 8.64 -3.41 8.24
N THR A 134 8.99 -2.33 7.55
CA THR A 134 10.11 -1.44 7.92
C THR A 134 9.66 0.00 8.16
N GLY A 135 8.42 0.33 7.84
CA GLY A 135 7.86 1.68 7.86
C GLY A 135 7.05 2.01 9.12
N PHE A 136 7.30 1.37 10.25
CA PHE A 136 6.60 1.69 11.51
C PHE A 136 6.80 3.14 11.96
N ASP A 137 7.97 3.70 11.70
CA ASP A 137 8.33 5.07 12.03
C ASP A 137 7.46 6.11 11.29
N THR A 138 7.17 5.85 10.02
CA THR A 138 6.30 6.72 9.20
C THR A 138 4.81 6.43 9.39
N ALA A 139 4.48 5.31 10.03
CA ALA A 139 3.10 4.93 10.34
C ALA A 139 2.62 5.46 11.71
N GLY A 140 3.44 6.20 12.46
CA GLY A 140 3.05 6.84 13.71
C GLY A 140 3.24 5.96 14.95
N VAL A 141 4.14 4.98 14.91
CA VAL A 141 4.44 4.06 16.01
C VAL A 141 5.53 4.63 16.91
N ASP A 142 5.27 4.72 18.22
CA ASP A 142 6.25 5.19 19.20
C ASP A 142 6.94 4.02 19.93
N ARG A 143 6.22 2.92 20.16
CA ARG A 143 6.73 1.72 20.81
C ARG A 143 6.33 0.49 20.01
N LEU A 144 7.26 -0.42 19.81
CA LEU A 144 7.04 -1.67 19.10
C LEU A 144 7.35 -2.85 20.01
N LEU A 145 6.34 -3.70 20.22
CA LEU A 145 6.44 -4.94 20.95
C LEU A 145 6.25 -6.10 19.96
N ILE A 146 7.26 -6.94 19.81
CA ILE A 146 7.18 -8.14 18.97
C ILE A 146 7.10 -9.35 19.89
N ILE A 147 6.02 -10.12 19.79
CA ILE A 147 5.81 -11.36 20.52
C ILE A 147 6.10 -12.54 19.58
N ASN A 148 7.33 -13.05 19.69
CA ASN A 148 7.82 -14.15 18.88
C ASN A 148 7.59 -15.50 19.57
N GLY A 149 7.45 -16.54 18.76
CA GLY A 149 7.32 -17.93 19.18
C GLY A 149 6.40 -18.70 18.24
N THR A 150 6.74 -19.95 17.96
CA THR A 150 5.94 -20.82 17.07
C THR A 150 4.51 -21.05 17.59
N GLU A 151 4.27 -20.84 18.87
CA GLU A 151 2.95 -20.89 19.48
C GLU A 151 2.01 -19.75 19.08
N PHE A 152 2.55 -18.67 18.49
CA PHE A 152 1.77 -17.53 17.99
C PHE A 152 1.56 -17.58 16.48
N ASP A 153 2.18 -18.54 15.79
CA ASP A 153 2.06 -18.69 14.34
C ASP A 153 0.67 -19.20 13.94
N GLY A 154 0.29 -18.93 12.71
CA GLY A 154 -0.98 -19.36 12.15
C GLY A 154 -2.20 -18.90 12.96
N TYR A 155 -3.24 -19.73 13.01
CA TYR A 155 -4.46 -19.46 13.78
C TYR A 155 -4.29 -19.93 15.24
N SER A 156 -3.86 -19.02 16.11
CA SER A 156 -3.57 -19.29 17.53
C SER A 156 -4.26 -18.29 18.48
N PRO A 157 -5.60 -18.14 18.41
CA PRO A 157 -6.31 -17.07 19.13
C PRO A 157 -6.19 -17.17 20.65
N GLU A 158 -6.20 -18.39 21.21
CA GLU A 158 -6.05 -18.60 22.65
C GLU A 158 -4.69 -18.10 23.15
N GLN A 159 -3.61 -18.43 22.42
CA GLN A 159 -2.25 -18.04 22.79
C GLN A 159 -2.06 -16.53 22.61
N ARG A 160 -2.57 -15.95 21.52
CA ARG A 160 -2.54 -14.50 21.28
C ARG A 160 -3.30 -13.71 22.35
N VAL A 161 -4.45 -14.21 22.82
CA VAL A 161 -5.18 -13.60 23.97
C VAL A 161 -4.32 -13.60 25.23
N GLN A 162 -3.55 -14.67 25.53
CA GLN A 162 -2.63 -14.66 26.65
C GLN A 162 -1.51 -13.64 26.47
N GLY A 163 -1.00 -13.46 25.26
CA GLY A 163 -0.05 -12.40 24.92
C GLY A 163 -0.63 -11.01 25.20
N LEU A 164 -1.84 -10.73 24.73
CA LEU A 164 -2.51 -9.43 24.96
C LEU A 164 -2.78 -9.18 26.45
N ARG A 165 -3.13 -10.23 27.23
CA ARG A 165 -3.29 -10.11 28.69
C ARG A 165 -1.97 -9.77 29.40
N ALA A 166 -0.85 -10.34 28.96
CA ALA A 166 0.46 -9.98 29.48
C ALA A 166 0.82 -8.51 29.19
N VAL A 167 0.51 -8.04 27.99
CA VAL A 167 0.66 -6.63 27.61
C VAL A 167 -0.25 -5.74 28.45
N ASP A 168 -1.51 -6.13 28.66
CA ASP A 168 -2.47 -5.37 29.45
C ASP A 168 -2.00 -5.20 30.90
N ASN A 169 -1.46 -6.26 31.49
CA ASN A 169 -0.92 -6.24 32.84
C ASN A 169 0.33 -5.36 32.97
N GLN A 170 1.20 -5.33 31.97
CA GLN A 170 2.46 -4.60 32.04
C GLN A 170 2.30 -3.12 31.69
N PHE A 171 1.58 -2.81 30.62
CA PHE A 171 1.50 -1.46 30.06
C PHE A 171 0.21 -0.72 30.42
N SER A 172 -0.83 -1.43 30.86
CA SER A 172 -2.14 -0.89 31.23
C SER A 172 -2.67 0.15 30.23
N PRO A 173 -2.81 -0.18 28.93
CA PRO A 173 -3.19 0.81 27.93
C PRO A 173 -4.54 1.44 28.24
N ARG A 174 -4.66 2.73 27.95
CA ARG A 174 -5.91 3.46 28.06
C ARG A 174 -6.96 2.92 27.08
N HIS A 175 -6.54 2.67 25.85
CA HIS A 175 -7.36 2.10 24.80
C HIS A 175 -6.61 1.01 24.06
N TRP A 176 -7.38 0.02 23.61
CA TRP A 176 -6.96 -1.05 22.71
C TRP A 176 -7.66 -0.88 21.37
N LEU A 177 -6.92 -0.88 20.28
CA LEU A 177 -7.42 -0.78 18.92
C LEU A 177 -7.04 -2.02 18.12
N LEU A 178 -8.03 -2.66 17.51
CA LEU A 178 -7.83 -3.75 16.57
C LEU A 178 -8.69 -3.51 15.32
N PRO A 179 -8.26 -3.97 14.14
CA PRO A 179 -9.11 -3.92 12.96
C PRO A 179 -10.36 -4.79 13.18
N ASP A 180 -11.55 -4.30 12.84
CA ASP A 180 -12.75 -5.15 12.83
C ASP A 180 -12.79 -5.98 11.53
N SER A 181 -11.72 -6.72 11.29
CA SER A 181 -11.55 -7.60 10.16
C SER A 181 -12.25 -8.93 10.38
N ARG A 182 -12.61 -9.60 9.28
CA ARG A 182 -13.32 -10.88 9.34
C ARG A 182 -12.45 -12.03 9.87
N THR A 183 -11.17 -12.05 9.49
CA THR A 183 -10.25 -13.18 9.71
C THR A 183 -9.05 -12.81 10.58
N GLY A 184 -9.12 -11.75 11.35
CA GLY A 184 -8.01 -11.25 12.17
C GLY A 184 -8.47 -10.56 13.44
N GLY A 185 -8.15 -9.28 13.56
CA GLY A 185 -8.37 -8.46 14.75
C GLY A 185 -9.81 -8.45 15.25
N GLY A 186 -10.79 -8.61 14.39
CA GLY A 186 -12.20 -8.65 14.80
C GLY A 186 -12.53 -9.83 15.71
N GLU A 187 -12.01 -11.02 15.42
CA GLU A 187 -12.16 -12.18 16.30
C GLU A 187 -11.29 -12.06 17.55
N LEU A 188 -10.00 -11.77 17.36
CA LEU A 188 -9.04 -11.66 18.45
C LEU A 188 -9.49 -10.62 19.49
N GLY A 189 -9.94 -9.48 19.03
CA GLY A 189 -10.42 -8.40 19.91
C GLY A 189 -11.66 -8.77 20.71
N ARG A 190 -12.62 -9.49 20.12
CA ARG A 190 -13.80 -9.98 20.86
C ARG A 190 -13.43 -11.02 21.91
N ARG A 191 -12.51 -11.92 21.59
CA ARG A 191 -11.99 -12.92 22.56
C ARG A 191 -11.21 -12.25 23.68
N PHE A 192 -10.37 -11.28 23.35
CA PHE A 192 -9.61 -10.52 24.33
C PHE A 192 -10.54 -9.71 25.24
N ALA A 193 -11.52 -8.97 24.69
CA ALA A 193 -12.51 -8.24 25.45
C ALA A 193 -13.24 -9.14 26.47
N ALA A 194 -13.68 -10.32 26.03
CA ALA A 194 -14.33 -11.29 26.92
C ALA A 194 -13.38 -11.76 28.03
N SER A 195 -12.08 -11.92 27.75
CA SER A 195 -11.09 -12.39 28.72
C SER A 195 -10.76 -11.38 29.83
N ILE A 196 -10.96 -10.09 29.56
CA ILE A 196 -10.73 -8.97 30.50
C ILE A 196 -12.04 -8.37 31.05
N GLY A 197 -13.20 -8.94 30.66
CA GLY A 197 -14.52 -8.47 31.13
C GLY A 197 -15.00 -7.17 30.49
N GLU A 198 -14.42 -6.75 29.39
CA GLU A 198 -14.76 -5.50 28.69
C GLU A 198 -15.79 -5.71 27.56
N ARG A 199 -16.51 -4.65 27.25
CA ARG A 199 -17.44 -4.62 26.10
C ARG A 199 -16.87 -3.75 24.97
N PRO A 200 -16.41 -4.36 23.87
CA PRO A 200 -15.79 -3.60 22.79
C PRO A 200 -16.79 -2.71 22.05
N ALA A 201 -16.33 -1.57 21.55
CA ALA A 201 -17.02 -0.85 20.49
C ALA A 201 -16.65 -1.51 19.17
N THR A 202 -17.63 -1.98 18.41
CA THR A 202 -17.40 -2.74 17.15
C THR A 202 -17.82 -1.90 15.95
N ARG A 203 -17.21 -2.14 14.78
CA ARG A 203 -17.49 -1.43 13.53
C ARG A 203 -17.43 0.10 13.70
N VAL A 204 -16.45 0.56 14.49
CA VAL A 204 -16.24 1.99 14.72
C VAL A 204 -15.62 2.58 13.47
N TRP A 205 -16.34 3.50 12.83
CA TRP A 205 -15.86 4.18 11.64
C TRP A 205 -15.36 5.59 11.92
N GLN A 206 -15.67 6.15 13.10
CA GLN A 206 -15.16 7.45 13.53
C GLN A 206 -15.13 7.52 15.06
N VAL A 207 -14.10 8.20 15.58
CA VAL A 207 -14.04 8.65 16.97
C VAL A 207 -13.96 10.18 16.97
N LYS A 208 -14.90 10.84 17.65
CA LYS A 208 -14.95 12.28 17.73
C LYS A 208 -15.50 12.72 19.10
N ASP A 209 -14.92 13.76 19.68
CA ASP A 209 -15.40 14.38 20.94
C ASP A 209 -15.62 13.36 22.07
N GLN A 210 -14.70 12.40 22.25
CA GLN A 210 -14.78 11.29 23.21
C GLN A 210 -15.98 10.35 22.97
N LEU A 211 -16.46 10.28 21.74
CA LEU A 211 -17.54 9.37 21.32
C LEU A 211 -17.07 8.47 20.19
N CYS A 212 -17.39 7.18 20.29
CA CYS A 212 -17.31 6.22 19.21
C CYS A 212 -18.59 6.23 18.40
N ILE A 213 -18.46 6.31 17.08
CA ILE A 213 -19.56 6.23 16.12
C ILE A 213 -19.41 4.92 15.35
N SER A 214 -20.38 4.04 15.50
CA SER A 214 -20.37 2.69 14.92
C SER A 214 -21.50 2.51 13.93
N ARG A 215 -21.29 1.75 12.85
CA ARG A 215 -22.35 1.41 11.90
C ARG A 215 -23.25 0.32 12.44
N ALA A 216 -24.55 0.60 12.47
CA ALA A 216 -25.62 -0.31 12.88
C ALA A 216 -26.70 -0.43 11.78
N GLY A 217 -27.72 -1.25 11.99
CA GLY A 217 -28.86 -1.38 11.07
C GLY A 217 -28.48 -1.67 9.62
N ALA A 218 -27.49 -2.54 9.38
CA ALA A 218 -26.92 -2.81 8.04
C ALA A 218 -26.37 -1.53 7.35
N GLY A 219 -25.78 -0.62 8.12
CA GLY A 219 -25.18 0.62 7.64
C GLY A 219 -26.17 1.79 7.48
N ARG A 220 -27.42 1.63 7.95
CA ARG A 220 -28.46 2.67 7.87
C ARG A 220 -28.51 3.58 9.08
N GLU A 221 -27.92 3.18 10.19
CA GLU A 221 -27.99 3.88 11.47
C GLU A 221 -26.59 4.00 12.04
N ASP A 222 -26.35 5.07 12.81
CA ASP A 222 -25.14 5.24 13.59
C ASP A 222 -25.44 5.05 15.07
N LEU A 223 -24.69 4.17 15.71
CA LEU A 223 -24.73 3.98 17.15
C LEU A 223 -23.62 4.83 17.78
N ILE A 224 -24.00 5.79 18.60
CA ILE A 224 -23.08 6.70 19.30
C ILE A 224 -22.95 6.26 20.76
N ARG A 225 -21.72 6.12 21.25
CA ARG A 225 -21.41 5.75 22.63
C ARG A 225 -20.12 6.41 23.10
N PRO A 226 -19.88 6.55 24.42
CA PRO A 226 -18.57 6.97 24.91
C PRO A 226 -17.46 6.06 24.41
N VAL A 227 -16.26 6.61 24.26
CA VAL A 227 -15.09 5.85 23.81
C VAL A 227 -14.87 4.64 24.72
N ALA A 228 -14.91 3.45 24.14
CA ALA A 228 -14.69 2.21 24.86
C ALA A 228 -13.20 1.98 25.10
N ARG A 229 -12.85 1.21 26.14
CA ARG A 229 -11.47 0.79 26.36
C ARG A 229 -10.95 -0.07 25.20
N LEU A 230 -11.80 -0.90 24.59
CA LEU A 230 -11.47 -1.71 23.44
C LEU A 230 -12.32 -1.29 22.23
N ILE A 231 -11.65 -0.97 21.13
CA ILE A 231 -12.23 -0.46 19.89
C ILE A 231 -11.86 -1.41 18.75
N LEU A 232 -12.89 -1.93 18.08
CA LEU A 232 -12.74 -2.66 16.82
C LEU A 232 -13.14 -1.70 15.70
N ALA A 233 -12.14 -1.17 14.99
CA ALA A 233 -12.36 -0.13 14.02
C ALA A 233 -12.61 -0.69 12.61
N ALA A 234 -13.50 -0.04 11.87
CA ALA A 234 -13.73 -0.30 10.46
C ALA A 234 -12.60 0.31 9.61
N VAL A 235 -12.54 -0.08 8.35
CA VAL A 235 -11.66 0.58 7.36
C VAL A 235 -12.00 2.08 7.25
N GLU A 236 -11.02 2.90 6.90
CA GLU A 236 -11.19 4.35 6.75
C GLU A 236 -11.67 5.07 8.03
N CYS A 237 -11.34 4.51 9.20
CA CYS A 237 -11.74 5.09 10.50
C CYS A 237 -11.00 6.38 10.85
N ALA A 238 -9.84 6.62 10.25
CA ALA A 238 -9.06 7.85 10.36
C ALA A 238 -8.08 7.96 9.19
N GLU A 239 -7.57 9.17 8.97
CA GLU A 239 -6.48 9.39 8.00
C GLU A 239 -5.17 8.78 8.53
N PRO A 240 -4.42 8.05 7.70
CA PRO A 240 -3.09 7.55 8.04
C PRO A 240 -2.12 8.68 8.41
N VAL A 241 -1.16 8.40 9.27
CA VAL A 241 -0.10 9.35 9.58
C VAL A 241 0.78 9.58 8.36
N SER A 242 0.95 10.85 7.95
CA SER A 242 1.71 11.22 6.75
C SER A 242 2.65 12.41 6.95
N GLU A 243 2.52 13.16 8.04
CA GLU A 243 3.21 14.43 8.25
C GLU A 243 4.40 14.35 9.22
N THR A 244 4.51 13.24 9.94
CA THR A 244 5.53 13.03 10.97
C THR A 244 6.22 11.68 10.82
N ARG A 245 7.43 11.62 11.36
CA ARG A 245 8.18 10.40 11.59
C ARG A 245 8.34 10.20 13.09
N HIS A 246 8.24 8.98 13.57
CA HIS A 246 8.29 8.65 14.99
C HIS A 246 9.54 7.86 15.35
N GLU A 247 10.03 8.05 16.57
CA GLU A 247 11.08 7.20 17.12
C GLU A 247 10.46 5.88 17.58
N VAL A 248 10.71 4.81 16.82
CA VAL A 248 10.21 3.48 17.17
C VAL A 248 11.13 2.83 18.19
N VAL A 249 10.74 2.87 19.46
CA VAL A 249 11.49 2.22 20.53
C VAL A 249 10.99 0.81 20.71
N SER A 250 11.86 -0.20 20.55
CA SER A 250 11.52 -1.59 20.84
C SER A 250 11.34 -1.80 22.33
N VAL A 251 10.25 -2.47 22.72
CA VAL A 251 9.96 -2.83 24.11
C VAL A 251 9.71 -4.32 24.20
N GLU A 252 9.93 -4.89 25.37
CA GLU A 252 9.79 -6.32 25.62
C GLU A 252 8.85 -6.59 26.80
N LEU A 253 8.26 -7.78 26.81
CA LEU A 253 7.52 -8.26 27.99
C LEU A 253 8.50 -8.68 29.08
N SER A 254 8.28 -8.20 30.29
CA SER A 254 9.07 -8.56 31.46
C SER A 254 8.81 -10.00 31.93
N THR A 255 7.66 -10.58 31.54
CA THR A 255 7.26 -11.92 31.93
C THR A 255 6.94 -12.76 30.70
N ARG A 256 7.29 -14.04 30.75
CA ARG A 256 6.94 -14.99 29.69
C ARG A 256 5.42 -15.16 29.61
N VAL A 257 4.89 -15.17 28.38
CA VAL A 257 3.47 -15.41 28.14
C VAL A 257 3.11 -16.85 28.55
N ALA A 258 2.03 -16.99 29.31
CA ALA A 258 1.54 -18.31 29.72
C ALA A 258 1.09 -19.12 28.48
N ARG A 259 1.49 -20.38 28.44
CA ARG A 259 1.11 -21.25 27.33
C ARG A 259 -0.37 -21.63 27.43
N SER A 260 -1.06 -21.51 26.31
CA SER A 260 -2.45 -21.96 26.14
C SER A 260 -2.50 -23.10 25.12
N LEU A 261 -3.37 -24.07 25.36
CA LEU A 261 -3.59 -25.14 24.39
C LEU A 261 -4.60 -24.68 23.35
N PRO A 262 -4.32 -24.85 22.05
CA PRO A 262 -5.27 -24.52 21.00
C PRO A 262 -6.48 -25.46 21.06
N ARG A 263 -7.68 -24.92 20.83
CA ARG A 263 -8.91 -25.71 20.68
C ARG A 263 -9.15 -26.15 19.24
N ILE A 264 -8.54 -25.43 18.29
CA ILE A 264 -8.59 -25.70 16.87
C ILE A 264 -7.14 -25.78 16.41
N GLU A 265 -6.79 -26.86 15.74
CA GLU A 265 -5.48 -27.05 15.12
C GLU A 265 -5.52 -26.41 13.73
N ASP A 266 -4.60 -25.48 13.48
CA ASP A 266 -4.41 -24.88 12.18
C ASP A 266 -3.50 -25.77 11.32
N LEU A 267 -4.07 -26.38 10.29
CA LEU A 267 -3.33 -27.22 9.35
C LEU A 267 -2.68 -26.40 8.20
N GLY A 268 -2.76 -25.09 8.30
CA GLY A 268 -2.22 -24.15 7.30
C GLY A 268 -3.16 -23.90 6.13
N ALA A 269 -2.70 -23.06 5.22
CA ALA A 269 -3.46 -22.68 4.03
C ALA A 269 -3.52 -23.83 3.03
N VAL A 270 -4.71 -24.09 2.48
CA VAL A 270 -4.88 -25.00 1.35
C VAL A 270 -4.35 -24.29 0.10
N ALA A 271 -3.42 -24.95 -0.61
CA ALA A 271 -2.93 -24.42 -1.87
C ALA A 271 -4.09 -24.35 -2.89
N VAL A 272 -4.29 -23.19 -3.47
CA VAL A 272 -5.25 -22.94 -4.54
C VAL A 272 -4.48 -22.82 -5.84
N ASP A 273 -5.02 -23.40 -6.91
CA ASP A 273 -4.45 -23.23 -8.24
C ASP A 273 -4.54 -21.75 -8.66
N PRO A 274 -3.41 -21.07 -8.89
CA PRO A 274 -3.40 -19.67 -9.31
C PRO A 274 -4.19 -19.42 -10.60
N GLY A 275 -4.33 -20.45 -11.45
CA GLY A 275 -5.10 -20.38 -12.69
C GLY A 275 -6.61 -20.17 -12.49
N VAL A 276 -7.16 -20.57 -11.33
CA VAL A 276 -8.60 -20.41 -11.03
C VAL A 276 -8.91 -19.17 -10.19
N ILE A 277 -7.89 -18.48 -9.66
CA ILE A 277 -8.09 -17.25 -8.89
C ILE A 277 -8.55 -16.13 -9.82
N PRO A 278 -9.65 -15.43 -9.51
CA PRO A 278 -10.02 -14.22 -10.23
C PRO A 278 -8.90 -13.18 -10.16
N MET A 279 -8.55 -12.59 -11.29
CA MET A 279 -7.42 -11.66 -11.37
C MET A 279 -7.54 -10.44 -10.42
N ALA A 280 -8.78 -10.01 -10.12
CA ALA A 280 -9.05 -8.94 -9.15
C ALA A 280 -8.70 -9.31 -7.70
N GLU A 281 -8.64 -10.61 -7.38
CA GLU A 281 -8.35 -11.14 -6.04
C GLU A 281 -6.92 -11.69 -5.93
N ALA A 282 -6.19 -11.71 -7.05
CA ALA A 282 -4.85 -12.29 -7.11
C ALA A 282 -3.82 -11.38 -6.44
N GLU A 283 -3.05 -11.94 -5.51
CA GLU A 283 -1.95 -11.23 -4.84
C GLU A 283 -0.67 -11.17 -5.68
N PHE A 284 -0.49 -12.13 -6.59
CA PHE A 284 0.67 -12.21 -7.46
C PHE A 284 0.24 -12.44 -8.90
N ILE A 285 0.54 -11.48 -9.77
CA ILE A 285 0.16 -11.50 -11.18
C ILE A 285 1.39 -11.45 -12.07
N LEU A 286 1.47 -12.39 -13.02
CA LEU A 286 2.39 -12.34 -14.16
C LEU A 286 1.61 -11.92 -15.39
N SER A 287 1.92 -10.78 -15.98
CA SER A 287 1.18 -10.20 -17.10
C SER A 287 2.03 -10.08 -18.36
N GLY A 288 1.52 -10.61 -19.46
CA GLY A 288 2.17 -10.59 -20.77
C GLY A 288 1.63 -9.49 -21.69
N GLY A 289 2.52 -8.87 -22.46
CA GLY A 289 2.15 -7.92 -23.50
C GLY A 289 2.59 -8.37 -24.89
N ASN A 290 2.48 -7.47 -25.86
CA ASN A 290 2.89 -7.70 -27.25
C ASN A 290 4.38 -8.07 -27.42
N GLY A 291 5.23 -7.76 -26.41
CA GLY A 291 6.64 -8.17 -26.42
C GLY A 291 6.89 -9.63 -26.05
N VAL A 292 5.87 -10.37 -25.60
CA VAL A 292 5.97 -11.81 -25.34
C VAL A 292 5.87 -12.55 -26.68
N ARG A 293 6.92 -13.30 -27.03
CA ARG A 293 6.99 -14.09 -28.28
C ARG A 293 6.71 -15.55 -28.05
N ASP A 294 7.07 -16.07 -26.89
CA ASP A 294 6.89 -17.45 -26.49
C ASP A 294 5.87 -17.52 -25.33
N TRP A 295 4.62 -17.75 -25.70
CA TRP A 295 3.52 -17.83 -24.74
C TRP A 295 3.51 -19.16 -23.97
N ASP A 296 4.04 -20.24 -24.55
CA ASP A 296 4.17 -21.52 -23.82
C ASP A 296 5.17 -21.38 -22.66
N LEU A 297 6.28 -20.69 -22.89
CA LEU A 297 7.24 -20.35 -21.84
C LEU A 297 6.62 -19.42 -20.81
N PHE A 298 5.78 -18.45 -21.22
CA PHE A 298 5.09 -17.54 -20.32
C PHE A 298 4.14 -18.31 -19.39
N HIS A 299 3.28 -19.20 -19.92
CA HIS A 299 2.37 -20.02 -19.12
C HIS A 299 3.13 -20.94 -18.17
N ARG A 300 4.21 -21.56 -18.64
CA ARG A 300 5.08 -22.36 -17.77
C ARG A 300 5.68 -21.52 -16.63
N ALA A 301 6.13 -20.31 -16.93
CA ALA A 301 6.67 -19.40 -15.91
C ALA A 301 5.60 -19.02 -14.87
N ALA A 302 4.37 -18.69 -15.30
CA ALA A 302 3.28 -18.40 -14.41
C ALA A 302 2.99 -19.59 -13.46
N ALA A 303 2.93 -20.79 -13.98
CA ALA A 303 2.72 -22.01 -13.21
C ALA A 303 3.86 -22.27 -12.20
N VAL A 304 5.12 -22.16 -12.63
CA VAL A 304 6.29 -22.35 -11.77
C VAL A 304 6.36 -21.28 -10.69
N LEU A 305 6.05 -20.03 -11.00
CA LEU A 305 6.02 -18.93 -10.04
C LEU A 305 4.85 -19.02 -9.07
N GLY A 306 3.77 -19.71 -9.44
CA GLY A 306 2.50 -19.68 -8.71
C GLY A 306 1.79 -18.34 -8.90
N ALA A 307 1.90 -17.74 -10.07
CA ALA A 307 1.31 -16.46 -10.41
C ALA A 307 0.00 -16.63 -11.18
N THR A 308 -0.98 -15.77 -10.90
CA THR A 308 -2.16 -15.63 -11.72
C THR A 308 -1.77 -14.90 -13.02
N GLU A 309 -2.23 -15.41 -14.15
CA GLU A 309 -1.93 -14.82 -15.44
C GLU A 309 -2.78 -13.59 -15.74
N GLY A 310 -2.14 -12.57 -16.30
CA GLY A 310 -2.76 -11.38 -16.83
C GLY A 310 -2.23 -11.03 -18.21
N ALA A 311 -2.91 -10.16 -18.94
CA ALA A 311 -2.51 -9.75 -20.27
C ALA A 311 -2.80 -8.28 -20.56
N SER A 312 -1.99 -7.69 -21.45
CA SER A 312 -2.31 -6.41 -22.03
C SER A 312 -3.48 -6.55 -23.02
N ARG A 313 -4.16 -5.44 -23.30
CA ARG A 313 -5.23 -5.42 -24.30
C ARG A 313 -4.77 -5.96 -25.65
N VAL A 314 -3.57 -5.61 -26.11
CA VAL A 314 -3.04 -6.06 -27.40
C VAL A 314 -2.89 -7.57 -27.42
N ALA A 315 -2.35 -8.17 -26.36
CA ALA A 315 -2.19 -9.64 -26.29
C ALA A 315 -3.55 -10.37 -26.28
N VAL A 316 -4.59 -9.77 -25.69
CA VAL A 316 -5.94 -10.30 -25.71
C VAL A 316 -6.58 -10.13 -27.09
N ASP A 317 -6.45 -8.96 -27.70
CA ASP A 317 -6.98 -8.69 -29.05
C ASP A 317 -6.29 -9.58 -30.12
N ASP A 318 -5.02 -9.96 -29.92
CA ASP A 318 -4.28 -10.92 -30.75
C ASP A 318 -4.61 -12.39 -30.43
N GLY A 319 -5.45 -12.65 -29.43
CA GLY A 319 -5.97 -14.00 -29.12
C GLY A 319 -5.05 -14.88 -28.27
N PHE A 320 -3.99 -14.34 -27.68
CA PHE A 320 -3.09 -15.09 -26.81
C PHE A 320 -3.68 -15.40 -25.45
N MET A 321 -4.63 -14.57 -24.98
CA MET A 321 -5.34 -14.78 -23.71
C MET A 321 -6.82 -14.37 -23.82
N GLY A 322 -7.64 -14.94 -22.93
CA GLY A 322 -9.05 -14.59 -22.82
C GLY A 322 -9.28 -13.17 -22.28
N ARG A 323 -10.44 -12.60 -22.56
CA ARG A 323 -10.82 -11.24 -22.17
C ARG A 323 -10.83 -11.04 -20.65
N GLU A 324 -11.12 -12.08 -19.90
CA GLU A 324 -11.12 -12.10 -18.43
C GLU A 324 -9.72 -11.89 -17.82
N ARG A 325 -8.67 -12.07 -18.62
CA ARG A 325 -7.28 -11.84 -18.25
C ARG A 325 -6.76 -10.46 -18.63
N GLN A 326 -7.59 -9.62 -19.23
CA GLN A 326 -7.18 -8.27 -19.62
C GLN A 326 -7.08 -7.35 -18.43
N VAL A 327 -5.92 -6.67 -18.29
CA VAL A 327 -5.65 -5.64 -17.28
C VAL A 327 -5.90 -4.24 -17.84
N GLY A 328 -6.55 -3.40 -17.07
CA GLY A 328 -6.77 -1.98 -17.36
C GLY A 328 -7.93 -1.67 -18.28
N ALA A 329 -8.16 -0.41 -18.59
CA ALA A 329 -9.20 0.20 -19.44
C ALA A 329 -10.58 -0.44 -19.34
N SER A 330 -10.90 -1.39 -20.26
CA SER A 330 -12.13 -2.15 -20.30
C SER A 330 -11.97 -3.58 -19.73
N GLY A 331 -10.84 -3.84 -19.07
CA GLY A 331 -10.53 -5.09 -18.38
C GLY A 331 -10.62 -4.95 -16.85
N THR A 332 -9.88 -5.77 -16.16
CA THR A 332 -9.86 -5.81 -14.69
C THR A 332 -8.87 -4.80 -14.11
N TRP A 333 -9.25 -4.10 -13.06
CA TRP A 333 -8.35 -3.35 -12.20
C TRP A 333 -7.84 -4.29 -11.11
N VAL A 334 -6.53 -4.30 -10.91
CA VAL A 334 -5.87 -5.25 -10.01
C VAL A 334 -5.19 -4.54 -8.85
N THR A 335 -5.20 -5.20 -7.69
CA THR A 335 -4.64 -4.71 -6.43
C THR A 335 -3.57 -5.67 -5.91
N ALA A 336 -2.85 -6.32 -6.81
CA ALA A 336 -1.86 -7.33 -6.48
C ALA A 336 -0.72 -6.77 -5.62
N ARG A 337 -0.21 -7.58 -4.72
CA ARG A 337 1.00 -7.24 -3.95
C ARG A 337 2.23 -7.20 -4.84
N VAL A 338 2.30 -8.08 -5.83
CA VAL A 338 3.35 -8.08 -6.85
C VAL A 338 2.73 -8.23 -8.23
N TYR A 339 3.03 -7.29 -9.09
CA TYR A 339 2.65 -7.30 -10.50
C TYR A 339 3.90 -7.33 -11.38
N VAL A 340 4.08 -8.39 -12.15
CA VAL A 340 5.21 -8.53 -13.08
C VAL A 340 4.71 -8.33 -14.50
N ALA A 341 5.22 -7.30 -15.17
CA ALA A 341 4.86 -6.92 -16.53
C ALA A 341 5.98 -7.35 -17.51
N ILE A 342 5.67 -8.21 -18.47
CA ILE A 342 6.63 -8.71 -19.47
C ILE A 342 6.22 -8.23 -20.85
N GLY A 343 7.11 -7.47 -21.52
CA GLY A 343 6.87 -6.99 -22.87
C GLY A 343 5.64 -6.06 -23.00
N ILE A 344 5.30 -5.35 -21.92
CA ILE A 344 4.19 -4.38 -21.89
C ILE A 344 4.76 -2.97 -21.98
N SER A 345 4.29 -2.16 -22.93
CA SER A 345 4.76 -0.80 -23.14
C SER A 345 4.30 0.20 -22.08
N GLY A 346 3.18 -0.08 -21.41
CA GLY A 346 2.63 0.81 -20.38
C GLY A 346 1.73 1.91 -20.96
N ALA A 347 0.78 1.56 -21.81
CA ALA A 347 -0.28 2.49 -22.20
C ALA A 347 -1.02 3.01 -20.96
N ILE A 348 -1.47 4.26 -20.98
CA ILE A 348 -2.12 4.93 -19.83
C ILE A 348 -3.23 4.08 -19.22
N GLN A 349 -4.04 3.43 -20.05
CA GLN A 349 -5.14 2.58 -19.60
C GLN A 349 -4.66 1.35 -18.84
N HIS A 350 -3.52 0.78 -19.24
CA HIS A 350 -2.92 -0.36 -18.53
C HIS A 350 -2.34 0.10 -17.18
N LEU A 351 -1.63 1.22 -17.17
CA LEU A 351 -1.06 1.79 -15.94
C LEU A 351 -2.14 2.17 -14.92
N GLN A 352 -3.30 2.63 -15.37
CA GLN A 352 -4.44 2.88 -14.50
C GLN A 352 -4.94 1.59 -13.84
N GLY A 353 -4.97 0.49 -14.59
CA GLY A 353 -5.43 -0.82 -14.09
C GLY A 353 -4.55 -1.44 -13.00
N ILE A 354 -3.27 -1.03 -12.93
CA ILE A 354 -2.29 -1.51 -11.94
C ILE A 354 -1.94 -0.45 -10.89
N GLY A 355 -2.65 0.67 -10.89
CA GLY A 355 -2.33 1.82 -10.03
C GLY A 355 -2.36 1.51 -8.54
N ALA A 356 -3.12 0.51 -8.12
CA ALA A 356 -3.27 0.06 -6.74
C ALA A 356 -2.39 -1.16 -6.38
N CYS A 357 -1.51 -1.63 -7.29
CA CYS A 357 -0.55 -2.68 -6.98
C CYS A 357 0.57 -2.14 -6.07
N ASP A 358 0.97 -2.93 -5.07
CA ASP A 358 2.00 -2.53 -4.11
C ASP A 358 3.39 -2.48 -4.75
N LYS A 359 3.74 -3.49 -5.55
CA LYS A 359 5.02 -3.59 -6.25
C LYS A 359 4.82 -3.94 -7.71
N VAL A 360 5.47 -3.18 -8.58
CA VAL A 360 5.47 -3.40 -10.03
C VAL A 360 6.89 -3.71 -10.49
N ILE A 361 7.06 -4.88 -11.10
CA ILE A 361 8.30 -5.30 -11.74
C ILE A 361 8.07 -5.26 -13.25
N ALA A 362 8.92 -4.59 -14.00
CA ALA A 362 8.80 -4.51 -15.45
C ALA A 362 10.03 -5.14 -16.14
N ILE A 363 9.76 -6.03 -17.09
CA ILE A 363 10.76 -6.68 -17.94
C ILE A 363 10.47 -6.25 -19.38
N ASN A 364 11.38 -5.51 -20.00
CA ASN A 364 11.19 -5.01 -21.35
C ASN A 364 12.53 -4.75 -22.04
N LEU A 365 12.58 -4.87 -23.37
CA LEU A 365 13.73 -4.47 -24.17
C LEU A 365 13.82 -2.94 -24.30
N ASP A 366 12.69 -2.24 -24.30
CA ASP A 366 12.63 -0.79 -24.39
C ASP A 366 12.76 -0.13 -23.01
N ALA A 367 13.96 0.32 -22.69
CA ALA A 367 14.24 1.09 -21.46
C ALA A 367 13.47 2.42 -21.36
N GLY A 368 12.93 2.91 -22.48
CA GLY A 368 12.20 4.19 -22.55
C GLY A 368 10.69 4.05 -22.37
N CYS A 369 10.13 2.86 -22.31
CA CYS A 369 8.71 2.64 -22.24
C CYS A 369 8.11 3.10 -20.89
N ASP A 370 6.81 3.41 -20.88
CA ASP A 370 6.17 3.98 -19.71
C ASP A 370 5.97 2.97 -18.57
N MET A 371 5.93 1.66 -18.88
CA MET A 371 5.90 0.61 -17.88
C MET A 371 7.20 0.58 -17.06
N ILE A 372 8.36 0.69 -17.73
CA ILE A 372 9.67 0.77 -17.06
C ILE A 372 9.77 2.00 -16.15
N LYS A 373 9.22 3.14 -16.58
CA LYS A 373 9.21 4.36 -15.74
C LYS A 373 8.31 4.26 -14.52
N ARG A 374 7.24 3.45 -14.59
CA ARG A 374 6.28 3.23 -13.50
C ARG A 374 6.78 2.18 -12.51
N ALA A 375 7.60 1.23 -12.96
CA ALA A 375 8.00 0.08 -12.17
C ALA A 375 8.86 0.44 -10.96
N ASP A 376 8.70 -0.30 -9.87
CA ASP A 376 9.58 -0.26 -8.69
C ASP A 376 10.92 -0.95 -8.99
N LEU A 377 10.88 -2.02 -9.80
CA LEU A 377 12.05 -2.72 -10.30
C LEU A 377 11.94 -2.88 -11.82
N SER A 378 12.97 -2.47 -12.55
CA SER A 378 13.04 -2.56 -14.00
C SER A 378 14.19 -3.45 -14.44
N VAL A 379 13.87 -4.41 -15.30
CA VAL A 379 14.85 -5.30 -15.92
C VAL A 379 14.82 -5.07 -17.43
N ILE A 380 15.94 -4.63 -17.98
CA ILE A 380 16.08 -4.41 -19.43
C ILE A 380 16.72 -5.63 -20.05
N GLY A 381 15.96 -6.38 -20.85
CA GLY A 381 16.44 -7.60 -21.49
C GLY A 381 15.34 -8.36 -22.22
N GLU A 382 15.74 -9.43 -22.88
CA GLU A 382 14.82 -10.32 -23.59
C GLU A 382 13.96 -11.12 -22.60
N GLY A 383 12.65 -11.01 -22.73
CA GLY A 383 11.70 -11.62 -21.80
C GLY A 383 11.84 -13.15 -21.71
N ALA A 384 12.08 -13.82 -22.82
CA ALA A 384 12.24 -15.28 -22.86
C ALA A 384 13.50 -15.77 -22.09
N GLU A 385 14.63 -15.08 -22.23
CA GLU A 385 15.84 -15.41 -21.49
C GLU A 385 15.67 -15.22 -19.99
N ILE A 386 15.04 -14.10 -19.60
CA ILE A 386 14.78 -13.77 -18.19
C ILE A 386 13.80 -14.78 -17.58
N LEU A 387 12.70 -15.12 -18.28
CA LEU A 387 11.75 -16.13 -17.81
C LEU A 387 12.41 -17.50 -17.63
N THR A 388 13.25 -17.92 -18.57
CA THR A 388 13.99 -19.18 -18.48
C THR A 388 14.89 -19.22 -17.25
N ALA A 389 15.65 -18.14 -17.02
CA ALA A 389 16.53 -18.02 -15.86
C ALA A 389 15.72 -17.99 -14.54
N LEU A 390 14.57 -17.30 -14.54
CA LEU A 390 13.70 -17.19 -13.39
C LEU A 390 13.07 -18.54 -13.02
N ILE A 391 12.60 -19.31 -14.01
CA ILE A 391 12.10 -20.68 -13.80
C ILE A 391 13.19 -21.54 -13.15
N ALA A 392 14.38 -21.56 -13.71
CA ALA A 392 15.49 -22.33 -13.18
C ALA A 392 15.86 -21.92 -11.74
N ALA A 393 15.87 -20.64 -11.45
CA ALA A 393 16.15 -20.11 -10.11
C ALA A 393 15.09 -20.53 -9.07
N VAL A 394 13.81 -20.51 -9.45
CA VAL A 394 12.71 -20.92 -8.56
C VAL A 394 12.71 -22.43 -8.34
N GLU A 395 12.95 -23.22 -9.39
CA GLU A 395 13.05 -24.67 -9.28
C GLU A 395 14.24 -25.08 -8.38
N ALA A 396 15.41 -24.44 -8.54
CA ALA A 396 16.57 -24.64 -7.67
C ALA A 396 16.31 -24.25 -6.21
N TRP A 397 15.63 -23.12 -5.99
CA TRP A 397 15.28 -22.68 -4.65
C TRP A 397 14.31 -23.63 -3.96
N ARG A 398 13.32 -24.15 -4.68
CA ARG A 398 12.36 -25.14 -4.14
C ARG A 398 12.98 -26.50 -3.87
N SER A 399 13.99 -26.90 -4.64
CA SER A 399 14.72 -28.14 -4.41
C SER A 399 15.70 -28.09 -3.21
N GLY A 400 15.83 -26.94 -2.56
CA GLY A 400 16.71 -26.75 -1.41
C GLY A 400 18.19 -26.56 -1.78
N GLU A 401 18.50 -26.42 -3.04
CA GLU A 401 19.83 -26.02 -3.49
C GLU A 401 20.05 -24.54 -3.16
N LYS A 402 20.64 -24.27 -2.00
CA LYS A 402 21.14 -22.93 -1.67
C LYS A 402 22.25 -22.58 -2.67
N ARG A 403 21.97 -21.73 -3.63
CA ARG A 403 23.03 -20.98 -4.30
C ARG A 403 23.53 -19.96 -3.30
N ASP A 404 24.76 -20.12 -2.83
CA ASP A 404 25.51 -19.05 -2.20
C ASP A 404 25.53 -17.90 -3.20
N ALA A 405 24.80 -16.83 -2.88
CA ALA A 405 24.88 -15.60 -3.63
C ALA A 405 26.25 -15.00 -3.36
N ALA A 406 27.08 -14.99 -4.38
CA ALA A 406 28.36 -14.29 -4.40
C ALA A 406 28.16 -12.77 -4.48
#